data_60f75e7f0fe74c0b62267cb35076e415
#
_entry.id   60f75e7f0fe74c0b62267cb35076e415
#
_cell.length_a   1.000
_cell.length_b   1.000
_cell.length_c   1.000
_cell.angle_alpha   90.00
_cell.angle_beta   90.00
_cell.angle_gamma   90.00
#
_symmetry.space_group_name_H-M   'P 1'
#
loop_
_entity.id
_entity.type
_entity.pdbx_description
1 polymer ?
#
loop_
_entity_poly.entity_id
_entity_poly.type
_entity_poly.pdbx_seq_one_letter_code
_entity_poly.pdbx_strand_id
1 'polypeptide(L)'
;MSKPPPKDRLAALQDGLVKAKTLAEALPYIQIYDRETVVVKYGGHAMGDEETARKFAADVVLLKLVGIHPVVVHGGGPQISRMLERAGVKSQFVDGLRVTDSETMEVAEMVLSGSVNKEL
;
A
#
# COMPACT_ATOMS: atom_id res chain seq x y z
N MET A 1 40.98 -6.20 -34.06
CA MET A 1 40.15 -5.19 -33.39
C MET A 1 38.68 -5.57 -33.59
N SER A 2 37.98 -5.96 -32.56
CA SER A 2 36.55 -6.33 -32.64
C SER A 2 35.70 -5.08 -32.81
N LYS A 3 34.75 -5.12 -33.74
CA LYS A 3 33.81 -4.05 -34.04
C LYS A 3 32.98 -3.74 -32.76
N PRO A 4 32.80 -2.46 -32.36
CA PRO A 4 31.98 -2.12 -31.20
C PRO A 4 30.55 -2.67 -31.37
N PRO A 5 29.89 -3.13 -30.28
CA PRO A 5 28.55 -3.63 -30.37
C PRO A 5 27.56 -2.54 -30.81
N PRO A 6 26.47 -2.90 -31.50
CA PRO A 6 25.45 -1.93 -31.90
C PRO A 6 24.90 -1.18 -30.70
N LYS A 7 24.53 0.09 -30.86
CA LYS A 7 24.07 1.00 -29.79
C LYS A 7 22.95 0.41 -28.93
N ASP A 8 22.02 -0.31 -29.55
CA ASP A 8 20.91 -0.98 -28.85
C ASP A 8 21.38 -2.09 -27.89
N ARG A 9 22.42 -2.82 -28.27
CA ARG A 9 23.01 -3.86 -27.44
C ARG A 9 23.77 -3.27 -26.24
N LEU A 10 24.39 -2.14 -26.43
CA LEU A 10 25.11 -1.43 -25.36
C LEU A 10 24.11 -0.87 -24.32
N ALA A 11 23.02 -0.27 -24.78
CA ALA A 11 21.95 0.23 -23.93
C ALA A 11 21.29 -0.89 -23.11
N ALA A 12 21.00 -2.02 -23.73
CA ALA A 12 20.45 -3.19 -23.05
C ALA A 12 21.41 -3.78 -22.00
N LEU A 13 22.71 -3.80 -22.28
CA LEU A 13 23.73 -4.21 -21.30
C LEU A 13 23.81 -3.25 -20.11
N GLN A 14 23.76 -1.95 -20.36
CA GLN A 14 23.77 -0.94 -19.30
C GLN A 14 22.52 -1.06 -18.40
N ASP A 15 21.34 -1.21 -19.00
CA ASP A 15 20.08 -1.45 -18.25
C ASP A 15 20.17 -2.73 -17.41
N GLY A 16 20.70 -3.81 -17.98
CA GLY A 16 20.92 -5.07 -17.27
C GLY A 16 21.87 -4.94 -16.08
N LEU A 17 22.96 -4.16 -16.24
CA LEU A 17 23.90 -3.90 -15.15
C LEU A 17 23.27 -3.08 -14.01
N VAL A 18 22.48 -2.06 -14.35
CA VAL A 18 21.73 -1.27 -13.34
C VAL A 18 20.79 -2.15 -12.55
N LYS A 19 19.99 -2.98 -13.23
CA LYS A 19 19.07 -3.93 -12.58
C LYS A 19 19.81 -4.92 -11.68
N ALA A 20 20.89 -5.50 -12.15
CA ALA A 20 21.70 -6.43 -11.37
C ALA A 20 22.28 -5.77 -10.11
N LYS A 21 22.79 -4.54 -10.24
CA LYS A 21 23.31 -3.77 -9.11
C LYS A 21 22.20 -3.48 -8.08
N THR A 22 21.04 -2.99 -8.52
CA THR A 22 19.89 -2.71 -7.65
C THR A 22 19.43 -3.97 -6.89
N LEU A 23 19.37 -5.12 -7.59
CA LEU A 23 19.03 -6.39 -6.94
C LEU A 23 20.08 -6.82 -5.92
N ALA A 24 21.38 -6.69 -6.24
CA ALA A 24 22.44 -7.01 -5.29
C ALA A 24 22.41 -6.12 -4.04
N GLU A 25 22.10 -4.83 -4.20
CA GLU A 25 21.92 -3.89 -3.09
C GLU A 25 20.67 -4.20 -2.25
N ALA A 26 19.61 -4.76 -2.84
CA ALA A 26 18.39 -5.14 -2.15
C ALA A 26 18.52 -6.45 -1.34
N LEU A 27 19.37 -7.38 -1.77
CA LEU A 27 19.49 -8.72 -1.16
C LEU A 27 19.71 -8.71 0.35
N PRO A 28 20.60 -7.89 0.95
CA PRO A 28 20.80 -7.86 2.40
C PRO A 28 19.52 -7.49 3.16
N TYR A 29 18.73 -6.57 2.61
CA TYR A 29 17.45 -6.16 3.22
C TYR A 29 16.42 -7.28 3.13
N ILE A 30 16.32 -7.95 1.99
CA ILE A 30 15.42 -9.11 1.83
C ILE A 30 15.78 -10.20 2.84
N GLN A 31 17.07 -10.47 3.07
CA GLN A 31 17.53 -11.46 4.04
C GLN A 31 17.24 -11.08 5.50
N ILE A 32 17.40 -9.77 5.83
CA ILE A 32 17.12 -9.28 7.20
C ILE A 32 15.63 -9.42 7.54
N TYR A 33 14.75 -9.20 6.57
CA TYR A 33 13.31 -9.23 6.75
C TYR A 33 12.65 -10.56 6.34
N ASP A 34 13.44 -11.56 5.93
CA ASP A 34 12.89 -12.89 5.60
C ASP A 34 12.13 -13.47 6.80
N ARG A 35 10.88 -13.87 6.57
CA ARG A 35 9.93 -14.39 7.58
C ARG A 35 9.55 -13.41 8.71
N GLU A 36 9.99 -12.17 8.64
CA GLU A 36 9.59 -11.16 9.59
C GLU A 36 8.18 -10.63 9.30
N THR A 37 7.47 -10.26 10.37
CA THR A 37 6.17 -9.59 10.24
C THR A 37 6.37 -8.09 10.19
N VAL A 38 6.00 -7.47 9.06
CA VAL A 38 6.10 -6.03 8.84
C VAL A 38 4.71 -5.42 8.81
N VAL A 39 4.45 -4.49 9.71
CA VAL A 39 3.20 -3.74 9.75
C VAL A 39 3.28 -2.54 8.83
N VAL A 40 2.41 -2.48 7.83
CA VAL A 40 2.33 -1.40 6.85
C VAL A 40 1.04 -0.62 7.06
N LYS A 41 1.16 0.67 7.40
CA LYS A 41 -0.02 1.55 7.51
C LYS A 41 -0.42 2.08 6.13
N TYR A 42 -1.66 1.83 5.74
CA TYR A 42 -2.26 2.31 4.51
C TYR A 42 -3.44 3.24 4.81
N GLY A 43 -3.35 4.51 4.42
CA GLY A 43 -4.39 5.47 4.76
C GLY A 43 -4.15 6.87 4.19
N GLY A 44 -5.00 7.81 4.55
CA GLY A 44 -4.93 9.18 4.09
C GLY A 44 -5.16 9.31 2.58
N HIS A 45 -4.36 10.13 1.92
CA HIS A 45 -4.48 10.41 0.49
C HIS A 45 -4.23 9.19 -0.40
N ALA A 46 -3.44 8.21 0.08
CA ALA A 46 -3.13 6.98 -0.67
C ALA A 46 -4.37 6.10 -0.93
N MET A 47 -5.43 6.25 -0.14
CA MET A 47 -6.69 5.49 -0.30
C MET A 47 -7.68 6.11 -1.30
N GLY A 48 -7.38 7.29 -1.87
CA GLY A 48 -8.30 8.02 -2.73
C GLY A 48 -8.04 7.85 -4.23
N ASP A 49 -6.91 7.27 -4.60
CA ASP A 49 -6.46 7.13 -5.98
C ASP A 49 -6.28 5.66 -6.36
N GLU A 50 -6.97 5.23 -7.41
CA GLU A 50 -6.98 3.84 -7.87
C GLU A 50 -5.61 3.37 -8.37
N GLU A 51 -4.83 4.24 -9.02
CA GLU A 51 -3.49 3.89 -9.50
C GLU A 51 -2.53 3.68 -8.33
N THR A 52 -2.61 4.54 -7.32
CA THR A 52 -1.83 4.40 -6.08
C THR A 52 -2.21 3.15 -5.31
N ALA A 53 -3.50 2.81 -5.25
CA ALA A 53 -3.98 1.59 -4.61
C ALA A 53 -3.43 0.33 -5.30
N ARG A 54 -3.43 0.29 -6.63
CA ARG A 54 -2.85 -0.83 -7.40
C ARG A 54 -1.34 -0.98 -7.19
N LYS A 55 -0.61 0.13 -7.16
CA LYS A 55 0.84 0.11 -6.88
C LYS A 55 1.11 -0.41 -5.47
N PHE A 56 0.37 0.10 -4.48
CA PHE A 56 0.46 -0.37 -3.11
C PHE A 56 0.19 -1.89 -3.00
N ALA A 57 -0.88 -2.38 -3.62
CA ALA A 57 -1.20 -3.80 -3.63
C ALA A 57 -0.07 -4.64 -4.27
N ALA A 58 0.50 -4.16 -5.38
CA ALA A 58 1.62 -4.83 -6.04
C ALA A 58 2.86 -4.89 -5.13
N ASP A 59 3.16 -3.82 -4.40
CA ASP A 59 4.27 -3.77 -3.45
C ASP A 59 4.06 -4.73 -2.27
N VAL A 60 2.83 -4.81 -1.73
CA VAL A 60 2.48 -5.76 -0.66
C VAL A 60 2.62 -7.21 -1.14
N VAL A 61 2.18 -7.50 -2.36
CA VAL A 61 2.36 -8.82 -2.98
C VAL A 61 3.86 -9.13 -3.14
N LEU A 62 4.65 -8.16 -3.58
CA LEU A 62 6.11 -8.32 -3.72
C LEU A 62 6.76 -8.63 -2.37
N LEU A 63 6.42 -7.91 -1.30
CA LEU A 63 6.90 -8.21 0.05
C LEU A 63 6.58 -9.66 0.45
N LYS A 64 5.37 -10.12 0.15
CA LYS A 64 4.98 -11.50 0.43
C LYS A 64 5.78 -12.51 -0.38
N LEU A 65 6.04 -12.23 -1.65
CA LEU A 65 6.79 -13.12 -2.55
C LEU A 65 8.25 -13.28 -2.13
N VAL A 66 8.85 -12.24 -1.55
CA VAL A 66 10.24 -12.30 -1.05
C VAL A 66 10.37 -12.84 0.38
N GLY A 67 9.32 -13.43 0.95
CA GLY A 67 9.36 -14.12 2.24
C GLY A 67 8.89 -13.30 3.44
N ILE A 68 8.61 -12.01 3.28
CA ILE A 68 8.11 -11.14 4.35
C ILE A 68 6.62 -11.46 4.63
N HIS A 69 6.18 -11.26 5.87
CA HIS A 69 4.77 -11.36 6.27
C HIS A 69 4.16 -9.97 6.48
N PRO A 70 3.66 -9.29 5.42
CA PRO A 70 3.07 -7.97 5.55
C PRO A 70 1.71 -8.07 6.24
N VAL A 71 1.49 -7.20 7.23
CA VAL A 71 0.20 -6.95 7.88
C VAL A 71 -0.21 -5.53 7.54
N VAL A 72 -1.29 -5.37 6.78
CA VAL A 72 -1.79 -4.06 6.39
C VAL A 72 -2.76 -3.54 7.44
N VAL A 73 -2.46 -2.35 7.99
CA VAL A 73 -3.36 -1.61 8.87
C VAL A 73 -3.90 -0.41 8.08
N HIS A 74 -5.19 -0.43 7.78
CA HIS A 74 -5.79 0.60 6.94
C HIS A 74 -6.66 1.59 7.71
N GLY A 75 -6.86 2.77 7.13
CA GLY A 75 -7.83 3.75 7.55
C GLY A 75 -9.15 3.62 6.76
N GLY A 76 -9.97 4.67 6.80
CA GLY A 76 -11.25 4.69 6.08
C GLY A 76 -12.11 5.92 6.44
N GLY A 77 -11.49 6.98 6.95
CA GLY A 77 -12.21 8.19 7.36
C GLY A 77 -13.16 8.77 6.30
N PRO A 78 -12.74 8.97 5.05
CA PRO A 78 -13.61 9.42 3.98
C PRO A 78 -14.77 8.46 3.67
N GLN A 79 -14.52 7.16 3.72
CA GLN A 79 -15.53 6.13 3.48
C GLN A 79 -16.58 6.12 4.61
N ILE A 80 -16.14 6.23 5.86
CA ILE A 80 -17.02 6.36 7.03
C ILE A 80 -17.89 7.62 6.89
N SER A 81 -17.27 8.79 6.56
CA SER A 81 -18.01 10.04 6.37
C SER A 81 -19.12 9.91 5.32
N ARG A 82 -18.81 9.33 4.17
CA ARG A 82 -19.81 9.11 3.10
C ARG A 82 -20.94 8.18 3.54
N MET A 83 -20.64 7.15 4.32
CA MET A 83 -21.67 6.22 4.78
C MET A 83 -22.56 6.85 5.85
N LEU A 84 -22.00 7.60 6.79
CA LEU A 84 -22.75 8.36 7.79
C LEU A 84 -23.70 9.36 7.12
N GLU A 85 -23.22 10.11 6.11
CA GLU A 85 -24.04 11.02 5.32
C GLU A 85 -25.22 10.29 4.63
N ARG A 86 -24.96 9.14 4.01
CA ARG A 86 -26.01 8.31 3.39
C ARG A 86 -27.00 7.76 4.38
N ALA A 87 -26.57 7.46 5.60
CA ALA A 87 -27.43 7.00 6.71
C ALA A 87 -28.19 8.16 7.39
N GLY A 88 -27.91 9.42 7.05
CA GLY A 88 -28.49 10.60 7.70
C GLY A 88 -27.90 10.89 9.08
N VAL A 89 -26.80 10.26 9.45
CA VAL A 89 -26.11 10.44 10.73
C VAL A 89 -25.14 11.63 10.65
N LYS A 90 -25.26 12.57 11.56
CA LYS A 90 -24.39 13.76 11.58
C LYS A 90 -23.04 13.43 12.18
N SER A 91 -22.00 13.57 11.38
CA SER A 91 -20.61 13.43 11.83
C SER A 91 -20.11 14.72 12.48
N GLN A 92 -19.55 14.62 13.68
CA GLN A 92 -18.92 15.72 14.39
C GLN A 92 -17.43 15.45 14.59
N PHE A 93 -16.63 16.54 14.62
CA PHE A 93 -15.19 16.46 14.84
C PHE A 93 -14.79 17.46 15.93
N VAL A 94 -13.91 17.02 16.82
CA VAL A 94 -13.26 17.86 17.83
C VAL A 94 -11.76 17.64 17.70
N ASP A 95 -11.02 18.71 17.49
CA ASP A 95 -9.55 18.69 17.30
C ASP A 95 -9.07 17.70 16.24
N GLY A 96 -9.85 17.55 15.14
CA GLY A 96 -9.54 16.62 14.04
C GLY A 96 -9.92 15.17 14.33
N LEU A 97 -10.41 14.85 15.50
CA LEU A 97 -10.90 13.51 15.87
C LEU A 97 -12.42 13.46 15.73
N ARG A 98 -12.93 12.37 15.17
CA ARG A 98 -14.36 12.13 15.06
C ARG A 98 -14.95 11.83 16.42
N VAL A 99 -16.00 12.56 16.79
CA VAL A 99 -16.84 12.16 17.90
C VAL A 99 -17.61 10.91 17.50
N THR A 100 -17.36 9.82 18.19
CA THR A 100 -17.85 8.48 17.80
C THR A 100 -18.81 7.99 18.90
N ASP A 101 -20.09 8.28 18.72
CA ASP A 101 -21.18 7.69 19.51
C ASP A 101 -21.49 6.26 19.05
N SER A 102 -22.47 5.60 19.66
CA SER A 102 -22.81 4.21 19.36
C SER A 102 -23.22 4.01 17.90
N GLU A 103 -24.03 4.92 17.35
CA GLU A 103 -24.50 4.84 15.97
C GLU A 103 -23.36 5.05 14.97
N THR A 104 -22.52 6.05 15.23
CA THR A 104 -21.31 6.28 14.44
C THR A 104 -20.34 5.11 14.51
N MET A 105 -20.22 4.44 15.68
CA MET A 105 -19.34 3.28 15.84
C MET A 105 -19.82 2.09 15.01
N GLU A 106 -21.12 1.78 15.01
CA GLU A 106 -21.66 0.71 14.18
C GLU A 106 -21.39 0.92 12.69
N VAL A 107 -21.60 2.14 12.21
CA VAL A 107 -21.30 2.48 10.81
C VAL A 107 -19.79 2.39 10.53
N ALA A 108 -18.95 2.88 11.44
CA ALA A 108 -17.50 2.82 11.28
C ALA A 108 -17.00 1.36 11.22
N GLU A 109 -17.51 0.48 12.09
CA GLU A 109 -17.18 -0.94 12.10
C GLU A 109 -17.61 -1.63 10.79
N MET A 110 -18.83 -1.43 10.33
CA MET A 110 -19.33 -1.98 9.07
C MET A 110 -18.49 -1.53 7.87
N VAL A 111 -18.12 -0.25 7.84
CA VAL A 111 -17.33 0.32 6.73
C VAL A 111 -15.90 -0.21 6.74
N LEU A 112 -15.25 -0.19 7.89
CA LEU A 112 -13.85 -0.59 7.99
C LEU A 112 -13.68 -2.09 7.76
N SER A 113 -14.45 -2.92 8.47
CA SER A 113 -14.29 -4.38 8.40
C SER A 113 -14.99 -5.02 7.19
N GLY A 114 -16.08 -4.45 6.73
CA GLY A 114 -16.84 -4.95 5.59
C GLY A 114 -16.37 -4.40 4.25
N SER A 115 -16.51 -3.10 4.04
CA SER A 115 -16.24 -2.47 2.73
C SER A 115 -14.75 -2.29 2.48
N VAL A 116 -14.09 -1.45 3.27
CA VAL A 116 -12.70 -1.06 3.03
C VAL A 116 -11.74 -2.26 3.10
N ASN A 117 -11.90 -3.11 4.11
CA ASN A 117 -11.06 -4.30 4.27
C ASN A 117 -11.20 -5.31 3.11
N LYS A 118 -12.34 -5.35 2.45
CA LYS A 118 -12.59 -6.28 1.34
C LYS A 118 -12.23 -5.70 -0.03
N GLU A 119 -12.13 -4.39 -0.13
CA GLU A 119 -11.66 -3.71 -1.34
C GLU A 119 -10.14 -3.72 -1.47
N LEU A 120 -9.41 -3.85 -0.36
CA LEU A 120 -7.95 -3.96 -0.29
C LEU A 120 -7.47 -5.36 -0.63
#